data_0d2bc15fc65c9d4d1abf7506df40a443
#
_entry.id   0d2bc15fc65c9d4d1abf7506df40a443
#
_cell.length_a   1.000
_cell.length_b   1.000
_cell.length_c   1.000
_cell.angle_alpha   90.00
_cell.angle_beta   90.00
_cell.angle_gamma   90.00
#
_symmetry.space_group_name_H-M   'P 1'
#
loop_
_entity.id
_entity.type
_entity.pdbx_description
1 polymer ?
#
loop_
_entity_poly.entity_id
_entity_poly.type
_entity_poly.pdbx_seq_one_letter_code
_entity_poly.pdbx_strand_id
1 'polypeptide(L)'
;MYLWWARVGAVQGISSVGARPGTPALIPTVAGALHMGLVPALAGLQYGLGAAIGAATIALVRGRSHGGRPGWLLAGLFAGMFGVHLAGGYLANLAYALPFIAAAAVLACRSRRGVIGAALLLGGGGLSHPQFFLVGALVLIVSAAMAWILEPEHGWRSDAGRVLAALGGGGMVVAAGLLSMVIGPPQLSVDTSKDGFLRRAGLADALHETYQFRFRENVRRYAPWVTLPLAAVGTLQVRGFTRRFLVAWLACTIVGVPLGIATGWFPPERLMTFGFALPMLAALGVTWVWERTEPRRWLTVVATGILVALFAVPTIDAQRDQQTFMSPEDLISGAEAGRIAATLPPGTPLVFVVDDLDASATFLATHVANIARATVPPDRVQDVHVFVGRVPDYFLGRPTVKGAEEYDALSAITLADLPPGPRAVFVVHEFDRDPAAFTDPHLHAWTEGVWSDVPAPRPLPPLPGEPRASAPWPIAGATVAILALLWVIGAGWASWTFGDQVAAAAAAPAFGVATLTIVALALERIGVPLTGSWGPTIACALAGLGGYGLRFLQGKASVDPSSQIDQ
;
A
#
# COMPACT_ATOMS: atom_id res chain seq x y z
N MET A 1 -1.27 -7.38 -9.10
CA MET A 1 -2.38 -7.29 -8.10
C MET A 1 -3.22 -6.02 -8.28
N TYR A 2 -2.75 -4.83 -7.99
CA TYR A 2 -3.57 -3.59 -8.01
C TYR A 2 -4.22 -3.28 -9.37
N LEU A 3 -3.57 -3.60 -10.47
CA LEU A 3 -4.13 -3.37 -11.82
C LEU A 3 -5.36 -4.23 -12.09
N TRP A 4 -5.29 -5.53 -11.78
CA TRP A 4 -6.46 -6.38 -11.95
C TRP A 4 -7.58 -6.05 -10.95
N TRP A 5 -7.25 -5.66 -9.72
CA TRP A 5 -8.25 -5.16 -8.77
C TRP A 5 -9.01 -3.95 -9.32
N ALA A 6 -8.27 -2.99 -9.91
CA ALA A 6 -8.90 -1.82 -10.51
C ALA A 6 -9.79 -2.18 -11.71
N ARG A 7 -9.32 -3.10 -12.59
CA ARG A 7 -10.07 -3.52 -13.78
C ARG A 7 -11.32 -4.34 -13.42
N VAL A 8 -11.14 -5.34 -12.60
CA VAL A 8 -12.25 -6.26 -12.23
C VAL A 8 -13.23 -5.58 -11.29
N GLY A 9 -12.73 -4.89 -10.28
CA GLY A 9 -13.60 -4.14 -9.35
C GLY A 9 -14.44 -3.08 -10.04
N ALA A 10 -13.93 -2.47 -11.09
CA ALA A 10 -14.67 -1.48 -11.88
C ALA A 10 -15.81 -2.07 -12.72
N VAL A 11 -15.72 -3.34 -13.11
CA VAL A 11 -16.73 -4.03 -13.95
C VAL A 11 -17.66 -4.92 -13.13
N GLN A 12 -17.10 -5.66 -12.17
CA GLN A 12 -17.87 -6.64 -11.36
C GLN A 12 -18.26 -6.13 -9.97
N GLY A 13 -17.84 -4.91 -9.63
CA GLY A 13 -18.00 -4.33 -8.30
C GLY A 13 -16.80 -4.57 -7.40
N ILE A 14 -16.55 -3.64 -6.50
CA ILE A 14 -15.39 -3.65 -5.61
C ILE A 14 -15.40 -4.87 -4.66
N SER A 15 -16.58 -5.36 -4.30
CA SER A 15 -16.72 -6.56 -3.45
C SER A 15 -16.14 -7.82 -4.07
N SER A 16 -16.00 -7.90 -5.39
CA SER A 16 -15.45 -9.06 -6.09
C SER A 16 -13.93 -9.23 -5.92
N VAL A 17 -13.21 -8.19 -5.49
CA VAL A 17 -11.74 -8.16 -5.52
C VAL A 17 -11.04 -8.25 -4.15
N GLY A 18 -11.77 -8.62 -3.10
CA GLY A 18 -11.16 -8.99 -1.82
C GLY A 18 -11.20 -7.91 -0.73
N ALA A 19 -10.51 -8.17 0.38
CA ALA A 19 -10.68 -7.49 1.67
C ALA A 19 -10.00 -6.10 1.79
N ARG A 20 -9.65 -5.44 0.68
CA ARG A 20 -9.03 -4.10 0.70
C ARG A 20 -9.76 -3.15 -0.26
N PRO A 21 -11.03 -2.80 0.03
CA PRO A 21 -11.90 -2.12 -0.93
C PRO A 21 -11.42 -0.73 -1.34
N GLY A 22 -10.70 -0.03 -0.47
CA GLY A 22 -10.28 1.35 -0.73
C GLY A 22 -9.32 1.48 -1.91
N THR A 23 -8.36 0.57 -2.05
CA THR A 23 -7.37 0.64 -3.13
C THR A 23 -7.98 0.43 -4.52
N PRO A 24 -8.79 -0.64 -4.77
CA PRO A 24 -9.47 -0.82 -6.04
C PRO A 24 -10.53 0.25 -6.35
N ALA A 25 -11.07 0.94 -5.35
CA ALA A 25 -11.96 2.07 -5.57
C ALA A 25 -11.18 3.34 -5.96
N LEU A 26 -10.05 3.60 -5.32
CA LEU A 26 -9.24 4.81 -5.52
C LEU A 26 -8.65 4.88 -6.93
N ILE A 27 -8.11 3.79 -7.47
CA ILE A 27 -7.40 3.78 -8.76
C ILE A 27 -8.33 4.19 -9.92
N PRO A 28 -9.48 3.52 -10.17
CA PRO A 28 -10.36 3.89 -11.27
C PRO A 28 -11.01 5.27 -11.06
N THR A 29 -11.29 5.66 -9.82
CA THR A 29 -11.83 6.98 -9.53
C THR A 29 -10.87 8.10 -9.92
N VAL A 30 -9.59 7.97 -9.57
CA VAL A 30 -8.56 8.94 -9.96
C VAL A 30 -8.31 8.91 -11.47
N ALA A 31 -8.24 7.72 -12.07
CA ALA A 31 -8.07 7.55 -13.50
C ALA A 31 -9.20 8.21 -14.30
N GLY A 32 -10.46 7.97 -13.91
CA GLY A 32 -11.63 8.56 -14.56
C GLY A 32 -11.73 10.07 -14.38
N ALA A 33 -11.48 10.58 -13.16
CA ALA A 33 -11.52 12.02 -12.88
C ALA A 33 -10.45 12.82 -13.66
N LEU A 34 -9.30 12.23 -13.92
CA LEU A 34 -8.19 12.85 -14.66
C LEU A 34 -8.13 12.42 -16.13
N HIS A 35 -9.10 11.64 -16.60
CA HIS A 35 -9.14 11.12 -17.98
C HIS A 35 -7.84 10.42 -18.42
N MET A 36 -7.25 9.64 -17.52
CA MET A 36 -6.02 8.90 -17.78
C MET A 36 -6.23 7.38 -17.73
N GLY A 37 -5.33 6.61 -18.34
CA GLY A 37 -5.36 5.15 -18.26
C GLY A 37 -5.06 4.63 -16.84
N LEU A 38 -5.48 3.40 -16.54
CA LEU A 38 -5.26 2.79 -15.21
C LEU A 38 -3.78 2.62 -14.86
N VAL A 39 -2.92 2.33 -15.84
CA VAL A 39 -1.47 2.13 -15.59
C VAL A 39 -0.79 3.44 -15.16
N PRO A 40 -0.90 4.56 -15.89
CA PRO A 40 -0.36 5.83 -15.41
C PRO A 40 -1.03 6.32 -14.11
N ALA A 41 -2.32 6.05 -13.90
CA ALA A 41 -2.99 6.37 -12.64
C ALA A 41 -2.39 5.56 -11.47
N LEU A 42 -2.16 4.27 -11.66
CA LEU A 42 -1.55 3.41 -10.66
C LEU A 42 -0.13 3.87 -10.31
N ALA A 43 0.71 4.09 -11.32
CA ALA A 43 2.08 4.56 -11.13
C ALA A 43 2.10 5.95 -10.46
N GLY A 44 1.30 6.88 -10.96
CA GLY A 44 1.19 8.23 -10.40
C GLY A 44 0.70 8.25 -8.96
N LEU A 45 -0.26 7.37 -8.59
CA LEU A 45 -0.69 7.19 -7.20
C LEU A 45 0.45 6.68 -6.33
N GLN A 46 1.18 5.66 -6.76
CA GLN A 46 2.28 5.09 -5.98
C GLN A 46 3.33 6.15 -5.63
N TYR A 47 3.85 6.85 -6.63
CA TYR A 47 4.84 7.92 -6.42
C TYR A 47 4.25 9.12 -5.69
N GLY A 48 3.02 9.51 -6.02
CA GLY A 48 2.33 10.63 -5.41
C GLY A 48 2.07 10.41 -3.92
N LEU A 49 1.55 9.27 -3.53
CA LEU A 49 1.33 8.95 -2.11
C LEU A 49 2.65 8.83 -1.35
N GLY A 50 3.69 8.23 -1.97
CA GLY A 50 5.03 8.16 -1.39
C GLY A 50 5.57 9.57 -1.08
N ALA A 51 5.48 10.49 -2.02
CA ALA A 51 5.91 11.87 -1.82
C ALA A 51 5.04 12.62 -0.80
N ALA A 52 3.71 12.43 -0.84
CA ALA A 52 2.77 13.07 0.06
C ALA A 52 2.97 12.68 1.53
N ILE A 53 3.53 11.50 1.81
CA ILE A 53 3.95 11.10 3.16
C ILE A 53 4.94 12.11 3.75
N GLY A 54 5.83 12.64 2.93
CA GLY A 54 6.73 13.72 3.35
C GLY A 54 5.98 14.97 3.82
N ALA A 55 4.95 15.38 3.08
CA ALA A 55 4.11 16.50 3.46
C ALA A 55 3.34 16.24 4.77
N ALA A 56 2.70 15.07 4.90
CA ALA A 56 2.00 14.70 6.14
C ALA A 56 2.96 14.65 7.35
N THR A 57 4.21 14.24 7.15
CA THR A 57 5.25 14.27 8.18
C THR A 57 5.56 15.69 8.62
N ILE A 58 5.62 16.65 7.68
CA ILE A 58 5.75 18.07 8.02
C ILE A 58 4.60 18.53 8.93
N ALA A 59 3.36 18.16 8.60
CA ALA A 59 2.21 18.48 9.45
C ALA A 59 2.32 17.88 10.86
N LEU A 60 2.87 16.67 10.97
CA LEU A 60 3.04 15.96 12.26
C LEU A 60 4.09 16.62 13.16
N VAL A 61 5.25 16.98 12.60
CA VAL A 61 6.40 17.44 13.41
C VAL A 61 6.51 18.96 13.54
N ARG A 62 5.85 19.72 12.66
CA ARG A 62 5.86 21.19 12.70
C ARG A 62 5.32 21.73 14.03
N GLY A 63 6.06 22.67 14.62
CA GLY A 63 5.73 23.27 15.91
C GLY A 63 5.89 22.34 17.13
N ARG A 64 6.33 21.10 16.91
CA ARG A 64 6.52 20.08 17.96
C ARG A 64 7.95 19.53 18.00
N SER A 65 8.77 19.92 17.04
CA SER A 65 10.21 19.64 17.03
C SER A 65 10.99 20.85 17.53
N HIS A 66 12.10 20.60 18.24
CA HIS A 66 13.01 21.65 18.70
C HIS A 66 13.81 22.26 17.54
N GLY A 67 14.12 21.47 16.51
CA GLY A 67 14.98 21.85 15.38
C GLY A 67 14.39 22.88 14.41
N GLY A 68 13.31 23.57 14.78
CA GLY A 68 12.74 24.63 13.96
C GLY A 68 12.41 24.23 12.52
N ARG A 69 12.52 25.18 11.57
CA ARG A 69 12.19 24.98 10.17
C ARG A 69 13.03 23.89 9.46
N PRO A 70 14.36 23.80 9.65
CA PRO A 70 15.15 22.74 9.03
C PRO A 70 14.72 21.33 9.48
N GLY A 71 14.36 21.15 10.76
CA GLY A 71 13.99 19.86 11.31
C GLY A 71 12.76 19.24 10.69
N TRP A 72 11.67 19.99 10.55
CA TRP A 72 10.46 19.44 9.95
C TRP A 72 10.57 19.26 8.43
N LEU A 73 11.38 20.09 7.74
CA LEU A 73 11.65 19.90 6.31
C LEU A 73 12.46 18.62 6.05
N LEU A 74 13.53 18.38 6.84
CA LEU A 74 14.32 17.16 6.72
C LEU A 74 13.51 15.90 7.08
N ALA A 75 12.68 15.98 8.12
CA ALA A 75 11.80 14.86 8.47
C ALA A 75 10.83 14.53 7.33
N GLY A 76 10.26 15.55 6.69
CA GLY A 76 9.42 15.39 5.52
C GLY A 76 10.18 14.81 4.33
N LEU A 77 11.39 15.30 4.05
CA LEU A 77 12.22 14.79 2.97
C LEU A 77 12.55 13.30 3.16
N PHE A 78 13.03 12.90 4.33
CA PHE A 78 13.42 11.51 4.60
C PHE A 78 12.22 10.55 4.56
N ALA A 79 11.09 10.96 5.14
CA ALA A 79 9.87 10.17 5.09
C ALA A 79 9.32 10.06 3.65
N GLY A 80 9.36 11.15 2.88
CA GLY A 80 8.96 11.15 1.47
C GLY A 80 9.85 10.27 0.61
N MET A 81 11.16 10.32 0.80
CA MET A 81 12.11 9.45 0.08
C MET A 81 11.85 7.97 0.40
N PHE A 82 11.63 7.62 1.66
CA PHE A 82 11.25 6.26 2.05
C PHE A 82 9.91 5.85 1.43
N GLY A 83 8.92 6.76 1.38
CA GLY A 83 7.64 6.52 0.70
C GLY A 83 7.80 6.28 -0.81
N VAL A 84 8.63 7.05 -1.48
CA VAL A 84 8.95 6.87 -2.91
C VAL A 84 9.71 5.55 -3.14
N HIS A 85 10.59 5.17 -2.24
CA HIS A 85 11.28 3.87 -2.29
C HIS A 85 10.27 2.70 -2.30
N LEU A 86 9.15 2.83 -1.56
CA LEU A 86 8.09 1.83 -1.51
C LEU A 86 7.10 1.90 -2.69
N ALA A 87 7.23 2.86 -3.59
CA ALA A 87 6.28 3.09 -4.69
C ALA A 87 6.12 1.88 -5.63
N GLY A 88 7.11 1.02 -5.73
CA GLY A 88 7.12 -0.11 -6.67
C GLY A 88 6.20 -1.28 -6.34
N GLY A 89 5.57 -1.36 -5.17
CA GLY A 89 4.79 -2.56 -4.84
C GLY A 89 3.81 -2.43 -3.68
N TYR A 90 3.79 -1.30 -2.99
CA TYR A 90 3.10 -1.17 -1.69
C TYR A 90 2.01 -0.08 -1.68
N LEU A 91 1.24 0.07 -2.77
CA LEU A 91 0.22 1.12 -2.88
C LEU A 91 -0.76 1.13 -1.70
N ALA A 92 -1.28 -0.04 -1.29
CA ALA A 92 -2.22 -0.11 -0.17
C ALA A 92 -1.57 0.32 1.16
N ASN A 93 -0.27 0.01 1.34
CA ASN A 93 0.49 0.45 2.51
C ASN A 93 0.63 1.97 2.53
N LEU A 94 0.96 2.57 1.38
CA LEU A 94 1.09 4.03 1.22
C LEU A 94 -0.27 4.72 1.41
N ALA A 95 -1.34 4.15 0.85
CA ALA A 95 -2.71 4.66 0.98
C ALA A 95 -3.24 4.60 2.43
N TYR A 96 -2.67 3.74 3.28
CA TYR A 96 -2.93 3.76 4.71
C TYR A 96 -1.94 4.67 5.48
N ALA A 97 -0.64 4.57 5.21
CA ALA A 97 0.39 5.28 5.97
C ALA A 97 0.21 6.81 5.89
N LEU A 98 -0.13 7.34 4.72
CA LEU A 98 -0.36 8.76 4.50
C LEU A 98 -1.48 9.32 5.39
N PRO A 99 -2.73 8.77 5.37
CA PRO A 99 -3.79 9.19 6.29
C PRO A 99 -3.45 8.93 7.77
N PHE A 100 -2.73 7.85 8.08
CA PHE A 100 -2.34 7.53 9.45
C PHE A 100 -1.40 8.57 10.08
N ILE A 101 -0.40 9.04 9.34
CA ILE A 101 0.50 10.12 9.77
C ILE A 101 -0.26 11.42 9.96
N ALA A 102 -1.15 11.75 9.01
CA ALA A 102 -1.99 12.93 9.12
C ALA A 102 -2.97 12.84 10.30
N ALA A 103 -3.54 11.67 10.60
CA ALA A 103 -4.39 11.44 11.76
C ALA A 103 -3.65 11.70 13.07
N ALA A 104 -2.40 11.24 13.19
CA ALA A 104 -1.55 11.53 14.32
C ALA A 104 -1.26 13.04 14.44
N ALA A 105 -1.01 13.73 13.32
CA ALA A 105 -0.81 15.18 13.29
C ALA A 105 -2.03 15.94 13.80
N VAL A 106 -3.23 15.51 13.40
CA VAL A 106 -4.50 16.11 13.81
C VAL A 106 -4.79 15.86 15.30
N LEU A 107 -4.59 14.62 15.78
CA LEU A 107 -4.74 14.27 17.20
C LEU A 107 -3.82 15.10 18.10
N ALA A 108 -2.62 15.39 17.62
CA ALA A 108 -1.67 16.23 18.32
C ALA A 108 -2.12 17.70 18.45
N CYS A 109 -3.07 18.19 17.65
CA CYS A 109 -3.66 19.54 17.75
C CYS A 109 -4.66 19.70 18.89
N ARG A 110 -5.09 18.62 19.54
CA ARG A 110 -5.96 18.62 20.74
C ARG A 110 -7.32 19.34 20.56
N SER A 111 -7.89 19.35 19.36
CA SER A 111 -9.19 19.95 19.05
C SER A 111 -10.28 18.89 18.87
N ARG A 112 -11.56 19.25 19.12
CA ARG A 112 -12.70 18.36 18.82
C ARG A 112 -12.81 18.05 17.31
N ARG A 113 -12.57 19.06 16.46
CA ARG A 113 -12.50 18.87 15.00
C ARG A 113 -11.38 17.91 14.60
N GLY A 114 -10.28 17.95 15.35
CA GLY A 114 -9.18 17.02 15.20
C GLY A 114 -9.61 15.55 15.38
N VAL A 115 -10.48 15.26 16.34
CA VAL A 115 -10.98 13.88 16.55
C VAL A 115 -11.77 13.39 15.34
N ILE A 116 -12.66 14.23 14.80
CA ILE A 116 -13.47 13.89 13.60
C ILE A 116 -12.56 13.75 12.39
N GLY A 117 -11.61 14.68 12.18
CA GLY A 117 -10.64 14.60 11.10
C GLY A 117 -9.77 13.34 11.19
N ALA A 118 -9.33 12.96 12.39
CA ALA A 118 -8.58 11.74 12.62
C ALA A 118 -9.43 10.48 12.35
N ALA A 119 -10.70 10.48 12.74
CA ALA A 119 -11.60 9.36 12.44
C ALA A 119 -11.80 9.17 10.93
N LEU A 120 -12.00 10.26 10.18
CA LEU A 120 -12.10 10.22 8.71
C LEU A 120 -10.80 9.68 8.07
N LEU A 121 -9.66 10.17 8.51
CA LEU A 121 -8.35 9.74 8.00
C LEU A 121 -8.09 8.26 8.30
N LEU A 122 -8.34 7.82 9.53
CA LEU A 122 -8.18 6.42 9.94
C LEU A 122 -9.17 5.50 9.22
N GLY A 123 -10.42 5.94 9.05
CA GLY A 123 -11.46 5.19 8.35
C GLY A 123 -11.12 5.00 6.88
N GLY A 124 -10.87 6.09 6.14
CA GLY A 124 -10.55 6.04 4.72
C GLY A 124 -9.24 5.30 4.42
N GLY A 125 -8.20 5.54 5.22
CA GLY A 125 -6.96 4.77 5.15
C GLY A 125 -7.17 3.30 5.48
N GLY A 126 -7.93 2.98 6.54
CA GLY A 126 -8.24 1.62 6.97
C GLY A 126 -8.98 0.79 5.93
N LEU A 127 -9.83 1.42 5.10
CA LEU A 127 -10.48 0.77 3.95
C LEU A 127 -9.46 0.33 2.89
N SER A 128 -8.35 1.06 2.75
CA SER A 128 -7.27 0.67 1.84
C SER A 128 -6.42 -0.47 2.39
N HIS A 129 -6.25 -0.57 3.73
CA HIS A 129 -5.50 -1.64 4.38
C HIS A 129 -6.01 -1.96 5.79
N PRO A 130 -7.08 -2.78 5.93
CA PRO A 130 -7.70 -3.08 7.23
C PRO A 130 -6.75 -3.69 8.27
N GLN A 131 -5.82 -4.55 7.83
CA GLN A 131 -4.81 -5.12 8.74
C GLN A 131 -3.88 -4.04 9.31
N PHE A 132 -3.48 -3.05 8.49
CA PHE A 132 -2.68 -1.93 8.99
C PHE A 132 -3.48 -0.97 9.86
N PHE A 133 -4.79 -0.88 9.66
CA PHE A 133 -5.64 -0.17 10.62
C PHE A 133 -5.51 -0.76 12.03
N LEU A 134 -5.48 -2.08 12.17
CA LEU A 134 -5.28 -2.75 13.47
C LEU A 134 -3.88 -2.45 14.05
N VAL A 135 -2.84 -2.52 13.21
CA VAL A 135 -1.47 -2.17 13.64
C VAL A 135 -1.38 -0.70 14.06
N GLY A 136 -1.96 0.20 13.26
CA GLY A 136 -2.01 1.62 13.59
C GLY A 136 -2.82 1.93 14.84
N ALA A 137 -3.92 1.21 15.06
CA ALA A 137 -4.70 1.30 16.29
C ALA A 137 -3.85 0.91 17.50
N LEU A 138 -3.09 -0.18 17.41
CA LEU A 138 -2.15 -0.59 18.45
C LEU A 138 -1.11 0.51 18.74
N VAL A 139 -0.51 1.08 17.69
CA VAL A 139 0.47 2.19 17.85
C VAL A 139 -0.16 3.38 18.58
N LEU A 140 -1.38 3.77 18.21
CA LEU A 140 -2.08 4.89 18.85
C LEU A 140 -2.44 4.58 20.31
N ILE A 141 -2.90 3.37 20.61
CA ILE A 141 -3.20 2.92 21.97
C ILE A 141 -1.93 2.90 22.83
N VAL A 142 -0.83 2.33 22.31
CA VAL A 142 0.46 2.34 23.01
C VAL A 142 0.95 3.78 23.24
N SER A 143 0.80 4.66 22.25
CA SER A 143 1.13 6.08 22.40
C SER A 143 0.31 6.77 23.50
N ALA A 144 -0.98 6.44 23.61
CA ALA A 144 -1.83 6.95 24.67
C ALA A 144 -1.47 6.36 26.05
N ALA A 145 -1.16 5.07 26.10
CA ALA A 145 -0.72 4.41 27.34
C ALA A 145 0.62 4.97 27.85
N MET A 146 1.55 5.29 26.95
CA MET A 146 2.81 5.97 27.31
C MET A 146 2.58 7.32 27.99
N ALA A 147 1.48 8.03 27.68
CA ALA A 147 1.14 9.27 28.38
C ALA A 147 0.85 9.05 29.87
N TRP A 148 0.18 7.95 30.19
CA TRP A 148 -0.11 7.59 31.58
C TRP A 148 1.17 7.30 32.38
N ILE A 149 2.16 6.67 31.74
CA ILE A 149 3.42 6.28 32.42
C ILE A 149 4.38 7.47 32.53
N LEU A 150 4.51 8.26 31.44
CA LEU A 150 5.56 9.29 31.32
C LEU A 150 5.10 10.68 31.74
N GLU A 151 3.80 10.97 31.74
CA GLU A 151 3.23 12.29 31.98
C GLU A 151 1.93 12.21 32.82
N PRO A 152 1.94 11.57 34.00
CA PRO A 152 0.73 11.30 34.78
C PRO A 152 -0.07 12.55 35.15
N GLU A 153 0.61 13.70 35.26
CA GLU A 153 0.00 15.00 35.65
C GLU A 153 -0.62 15.75 34.47
N HIS A 154 -0.35 15.35 33.20
CA HIS A 154 -0.70 16.15 32.02
C HIS A 154 -1.94 15.67 31.25
N GLY A 155 -2.97 15.17 31.93
CA GLY A 155 -4.28 14.95 31.30
C GLY A 155 -4.29 13.77 30.29
N TRP A 156 -3.57 12.70 30.58
CA TRP A 156 -3.55 11.46 29.79
C TRP A 156 -4.94 10.94 29.43
N ARG A 157 -5.95 11.12 30.31
CA ARG A 157 -7.36 10.74 30.06
C ARG A 157 -7.92 11.46 28.84
N SER A 158 -7.57 12.73 28.64
CA SER A 158 -7.97 13.52 27.48
C SER A 158 -7.32 12.99 26.19
N ASP A 159 -6.04 12.59 26.22
CA ASP A 159 -5.36 12.02 25.06
C ASP A 159 -5.91 10.63 24.73
N ALA A 160 -6.11 9.76 25.73
CA ALA A 160 -6.72 8.46 25.57
C ALA A 160 -8.15 8.56 25.04
N GLY A 161 -8.98 9.44 25.59
CA GLY A 161 -10.35 9.63 25.13
C GLY A 161 -10.42 10.08 23.66
N ARG A 162 -9.53 10.98 23.24
CA ARG A 162 -9.47 11.43 21.83
C ARG A 162 -9.01 10.30 20.89
N VAL A 163 -7.99 9.55 21.28
CA VAL A 163 -7.50 8.39 20.51
C VAL A 163 -8.60 7.36 20.37
N LEU A 164 -9.27 6.98 21.46
CA LEU A 164 -10.35 6.00 21.44
C LEU A 164 -11.55 6.50 20.61
N ALA A 165 -11.93 7.75 20.70
CA ALA A 165 -13.01 8.31 19.89
C ALA A 165 -12.66 8.33 18.40
N ALA A 166 -11.42 8.68 18.03
CA ALA A 166 -10.96 8.64 16.64
C ALA A 166 -10.89 7.20 16.09
N LEU A 167 -10.38 6.26 16.90
CA LEU A 167 -10.34 4.84 16.53
C LEU A 167 -11.75 4.25 16.42
N GLY A 168 -12.66 4.60 17.33
CA GLY A 168 -14.06 4.16 17.28
C GLY A 168 -14.76 4.67 16.02
N GLY A 169 -14.64 5.97 15.71
CA GLY A 169 -15.20 6.55 14.49
C GLY A 169 -14.57 5.98 13.22
N GLY A 170 -13.25 5.89 13.15
CA GLY A 170 -12.55 5.27 12.03
C GLY A 170 -12.87 3.78 11.87
N GLY A 171 -12.93 3.05 12.98
CA GLY A 171 -13.30 1.63 13.03
C GLY A 171 -14.72 1.37 12.53
N MET A 172 -15.67 2.24 12.85
CA MET A 172 -17.03 2.14 12.30
C MET A 172 -17.05 2.28 10.78
N VAL A 173 -16.26 3.21 10.23
CA VAL A 173 -16.16 3.39 8.76
C VAL A 173 -15.55 2.14 8.12
N VAL A 174 -14.48 1.59 8.70
CA VAL A 174 -13.83 0.36 8.20
C VAL A 174 -14.80 -0.82 8.29
N ALA A 175 -15.45 -1.00 9.44
CA ALA A 175 -16.41 -2.08 9.65
C ALA A 175 -17.59 -2.01 8.68
N ALA A 176 -18.16 -0.81 8.48
CA ALA A 176 -19.24 -0.61 7.53
C ALA A 176 -18.80 -0.94 6.09
N GLY A 177 -17.62 -0.49 5.68
CA GLY A 177 -17.06 -0.81 4.37
C GLY A 177 -16.83 -2.30 4.17
N LEU A 178 -16.25 -2.99 5.16
CA LEU A 178 -16.00 -4.44 5.07
C LEU A 178 -17.31 -5.24 5.13
N LEU A 179 -18.26 -4.86 5.98
CA LEU A 179 -19.57 -5.51 6.04
C LEU A 179 -20.32 -5.40 4.70
N SER A 180 -20.22 -4.25 4.04
CA SER A 180 -20.82 -4.05 2.72
C SER A 180 -20.25 -4.99 1.66
N MET A 181 -19.03 -5.48 1.84
CA MET A 181 -18.39 -6.45 0.93
C MET A 181 -18.91 -7.88 1.16
N VAL A 182 -19.26 -8.23 2.39
CA VAL A 182 -19.83 -9.55 2.71
C VAL A 182 -21.22 -9.71 2.10
N ILE A 183 -21.96 -8.60 1.96
CA ILE A 183 -23.32 -8.58 1.39
C ILE A 183 -23.26 -8.55 -0.16
N GLY A 184 -22.10 -8.26 -0.74
CA GLY A 184 -21.90 -8.19 -2.19
C GLY A 184 -21.75 -9.57 -2.87
N PRO A 185 -21.48 -9.58 -4.19
CA PRO A 185 -21.21 -10.82 -4.92
C PRO A 185 -20.00 -11.56 -4.32
N PRO A 186 -19.94 -12.90 -4.47
CA PRO A 186 -18.87 -13.70 -3.89
C PRO A 186 -17.51 -13.18 -4.33
N GLN A 187 -16.59 -13.07 -3.37
CA GLN A 187 -15.24 -12.63 -3.64
C GLN A 187 -14.54 -13.66 -4.53
N LEU A 188 -13.84 -13.17 -5.54
CA LEU A 188 -12.84 -13.96 -6.25
C LEU A 188 -11.71 -14.25 -5.27
N SER A 189 -11.83 -15.34 -4.54
CA SER A 189 -10.81 -15.75 -3.60
C SER A 189 -9.59 -16.26 -4.37
N VAL A 190 -8.56 -15.43 -4.43
CA VAL A 190 -7.21 -15.94 -4.64
C VAL A 190 -6.66 -16.15 -3.26
N ASP A 191 -6.91 -17.29 -2.73
CA ASP A 191 -6.41 -17.66 -1.40
C ASP A 191 -4.97 -18.18 -1.49
N THR A 192 -4.17 -17.53 -2.31
CA THR A 192 -2.71 -17.75 -2.40
C THR A 192 -1.96 -17.16 -1.20
N SER A 193 -2.68 -16.52 -0.29
CA SER A 193 -2.01 -15.84 0.84
C SER A 193 -2.02 -16.65 2.11
N LYS A 194 -2.66 -17.81 2.13
CA LYS A 194 -2.99 -18.29 3.43
C LYS A 194 -1.79 -18.76 4.18
N ASP A 195 -1.04 -19.64 3.82
CA ASP A 195 -0.25 -20.21 4.90
C ASP A 195 1.17 -20.65 4.55
N GLY A 196 1.52 -20.75 3.29
CA GLY A 196 2.86 -21.12 2.87
C GLY A 196 3.93 -20.06 3.18
N PHE A 197 3.53 -18.80 3.34
CA PHE A 197 4.44 -17.69 3.61
C PHE A 197 4.80 -17.51 5.09
N LEU A 198 4.01 -18.07 6.00
CA LEU A 198 4.11 -17.78 7.42
C LEU A 198 4.54 -19.03 8.18
N ARG A 199 5.76 -19.48 7.90
CA ARG A 199 6.40 -20.54 8.68
C ARG A 199 6.48 -20.10 10.14
N ARG A 200 5.84 -20.87 11.02
CA ARG A 200 5.99 -20.69 12.46
C ARG A 200 7.40 -21.09 12.87
N ALA A 201 8.18 -20.13 13.30
CA ALA A 201 9.52 -20.36 13.84
C ALA A 201 9.47 -20.31 15.37
N GLY A 202 10.38 -21.02 16.03
CA GLY A 202 10.62 -20.83 17.45
C GLY A 202 11.06 -19.38 17.72
N LEU A 203 10.83 -18.86 18.94
CA LEU A 203 11.18 -17.47 19.27
C LEU A 203 12.67 -17.16 19.01
N ALA A 204 13.57 -18.09 19.31
CA ALA A 204 15.00 -17.92 19.05
C ALA A 204 15.30 -17.83 17.55
N ASP A 205 14.69 -18.70 16.74
CA ASP A 205 14.84 -18.72 15.29
C ASP A 205 14.24 -17.45 14.67
N ALA A 206 13.07 -17.02 15.15
CA ALA A 206 12.43 -15.78 14.72
C ALA A 206 13.28 -14.55 15.02
N LEU A 207 13.92 -14.48 16.18
CA LEU A 207 14.84 -13.41 16.53
C LEU A 207 16.11 -13.44 15.65
N HIS A 208 16.64 -14.64 15.41
CA HIS A 208 17.81 -14.83 14.54
C HIS A 208 17.49 -14.41 13.10
N GLU A 209 16.39 -14.87 12.53
CA GLU A 209 15.92 -14.49 11.20
C GLU A 209 15.66 -12.98 11.11
N THR A 210 15.01 -12.38 12.13
CA THR A 210 14.77 -10.94 12.19
C THR A 210 16.08 -10.17 12.12
N TYR A 211 17.06 -10.58 12.91
CA TYR A 211 18.37 -9.91 12.94
C TYR A 211 19.15 -10.11 11.65
N GLN A 212 19.35 -11.36 11.19
CA GLN A 212 20.22 -11.68 10.07
C GLN A 212 19.65 -11.27 8.72
N PHE A 213 18.37 -11.54 8.48
CA PHE A 213 17.78 -11.37 7.15
C PHE A 213 16.88 -10.14 7.05
N ARG A 214 16.04 -9.89 8.04
CA ARG A 214 15.05 -8.82 7.94
C ARG A 214 15.62 -7.47 8.36
N PHE A 215 16.28 -7.41 9.50
CA PHE A 215 16.85 -6.16 9.99
C PHE A 215 18.13 -5.79 9.26
N ARG A 216 19.09 -6.71 9.16
CA ARG A 216 20.36 -6.43 8.52
C ARG A 216 20.21 -6.08 7.04
N GLU A 217 19.48 -6.88 6.27
CA GLU A 217 19.30 -6.63 4.84
C GLU A 217 18.37 -5.45 4.56
N ASN A 218 17.24 -5.35 5.26
CA ASN A 218 16.30 -4.27 5.01
C ASN A 218 16.73 -2.93 5.61
N VAL A 219 17.33 -2.90 6.79
CA VAL A 219 17.93 -1.66 7.31
C VAL A 219 19.10 -1.22 6.42
N ARG A 220 19.87 -2.15 5.89
CA ARG A 220 20.94 -1.83 4.93
C ARG A 220 20.38 -1.29 3.61
N ARG A 221 19.30 -1.87 3.10
CA ARG A 221 18.64 -1.44 1.84
C ARG A 221 17.83 -0.17 1.99
N TYR A 222 17.02 -0.07 3.04
CA TYR A 222 15.99 0.96 3.20
C TYR A 222 16.38 2.06 4.15
N ALA A 223 17.26 1.76 5.12
CA ALA A 223 17.75 2.72 6.07
C ALA A 223 19.17 2.34 6.50
N PRO A 224 20.18 3.12 6.14
CA PRO A 224 21.55 2.85 6.56
C PRO A 224 21.67 2.71 8.08
N TRP A 225 22.62 1.88 8.56
CA TRP A 225 22.81 1.64 9.99
C TRP A 225 22.95 2.91 10.84
N VAL A 226 23.45 4.00 10.22
CA VAL A 226 23.56 5.31 10.86
C VAL A 226 22.20 5.89 11.28
N THR A 227 21.09 5.43 10.70
CA THR A 227 19.74 5.91 11.05
C THR A 227 19.31 5.50 12.43
N LEU A 228 19.75 4.34 12.95
CA LEU A 228 19.38 3.87 14.28
C LEU A 228 19.86 4.80 15.40
N PRO A 229 21.17 5.14 15.51
CA PRO A 229 21.62 6.10 16.51
C PRO A 229 21.03 7.51 16.29
N LEU A 230 20.85 7.94 15.02
CA LEU A 230 20.19 9.21 14.73
C LEU A 230 18.74 9.20 15.16
N ALA A 231 18.00 8.11 14.95
CA ALA A 231 16.62 8.00 15.41
C ALA A 231 16.51 8.03 16.93
N ALA A 232 17.42 7.39 17.64
CA ALA A 232 17.49 7.46 19.10
C ALA A 232 17.66 8.92 19.59
N VAL A 233 18.60 9.65 19.00
CA VAL A 233 18.81 11.08 19.28
C VAL A 233 17.59 11.91 18.88
N GLY A 234 16.98 11.60 17.74
CA GLY A 234 15.79 12.28 17.22
C GLY A 234 14.58 12.22 18.15
N THR A 235 14.48 11.19 19.00
CA THR A 235 13.42 11.12 20.02
C THR A 235 13.50 12.28 21.02
N LEU A 236 14.67 12.85 21.23
CA LEU A 236 14.89 14.00 22.13
C LEU A 236 14.45 15.31 21.48
N GLN A 237 14.35 15.36 20.17
CA GLN A 237 13.98 16.55 19.39
C GLN A 237 12.47 16.75 19.27
N VAL A 238 11.66 15.78 19.69
CA VAL A 238 10.19 15.81 19.56
C VAL A 238 9.55 15.82 20.94
N ARG A 239 8.40 16.51 21.06
CA ARG A 239 7.70 16.67 22.34
C ARG A 239 6.28 16.11 22.32
N GLY A 240 5.76 15.83 23.50
CA GLY A 240 4.35 15.52 23.76
C GLY A 240 3.84 14.33 22.95
N PHE A 241 2.62 14.41 22.46
CA PHE A 241 1.97 13.33 21.72
C PHE A 241 2.79 12.83 20.51
N THR A 242 3.41 13.74 19.75
CA THR A 242 4.20 13.36 18.57
C THR A 242 5.41 12.47 18.93
N ARG A 243 6.10 12.79 20.05
CA ARG A 243 7.19 11.94 20.56
C ARG A 243 6.69 10.54 20.91
N ARG A 244 5.63 10.46 21.71
CA ARG A 244 5.05 9.19 22.13
C ARG A 244 4.60 8.36 20.93
N PHE A 245 3.93 9.01 19.98
CA PHE A 245 3.47 8.36 18.74
C PHE A 245 4.63 7.75 17.93
N LEU A 246 5.68 8.53 17.65
CA LEU A 246 6.82 8.04 16.86
C LEU A 246 7.60 6.95 17.60
N VAL A 247 7.78 7.07 18.91
CA VAL A 247 8.45 6.06 19.74
C VAL A 247 7.60 4.78 19.81
N ALA A 248 6.28 4.89 20.04
CA ALA A 248 5.37 3.76 20.03
C ALA A 248 5.38 3.05 18.68
N TRP A 249 5.37 3.81 17.59
CA TRP A 249 5.42 3.24 16.24
C TRP A 249 6.73 2.49 15.97
N LEU A 250 7.86 3.10 16.31
CA LEU A 250 9.17 2.43 16.18
C LEU A 250 9.22 1.16 17.04
N ALA A 251 8.76 1.22 18.29
CA ALA A 251 8.72 0.07 19.18
C ALA A 251 7.81 -1.05 18.66
N CYS A 252 6.60 -0.71 18.18
CA CYS A 252 5.70 -1.69 17.57
C CYS A 252 6.30 -2.34 16.31
N THR A 253 7.09 -1.59 15.53
CA THR A 253 7.79 -2.16 14.37
C THR A 253 8.90 -3.11 14.81
N ILE A 254 9.76 -2.70 15.75
CA ILE A 254 10.90 -3.51 16.25
C ILE A 254 10.42 -4.80 16.92
N VAL A 255 9.36 -4.72 17.73
CA VAL A 255 8.80 -5.89 18.43
C VAL A 255 7.90 -6.71 17.51
N GLY A 256 7.16 -6.05 16.64
CA GLY A 256 6.18 -6.70 15.75
C GLY A 256 6.84 -7.60 14.69
N VAL A 257 8.03 -7.27 14.21
CA VAL A 257 8.74 -8.08 13.19
C VAL A 257 9.07 -9.48 13.73
N PRO A 258 9.82 -9.65 14.83
CA PRO A 258 10.11 -10.98 15.36
C PRO A 258 8.85 -11.71 15.84
N LEU A 259 7.87 -10.98 16.39
CA LEU A 259 6.61 -11.57 16.81
C LEU A 259 5.79 -12.08 15.61
N GLY A 260 5.79 -11.35 14.50
CA GLY A 260 5.16 -11.76 13.24
C GLY A 260 5.77 -13.05 12.69
N ILE A 261 7.11 -13.17 12.71
CA ILE A 261 7.82 -14.38 12.30
C ILE A 261 7.49 -15.56 13.24
N ALA A 262 7.53 -15.33 14.55
CA ALA A 262 7.29 -16.39 15.53
C ALA A 262 5.85 -16.91 15.53
N THR A 263 4.88 -16.04 15.27
CA THR A 263 3.45 -16.40 15.31
C THR A 263 2.87 -16.75 13.95
N GLY A 264 3.55 -16.35 12.86
CA GLY A 264 3.01 -16.45 11.52
C GLY A 264 1.77 -15.56 11.27
N TRP A 265 1.48 -14.63 12.17
CA TRP A 265 0.25 -13.82 12.12
C TRP A 265 0.30 -12.67 11.12
N PHE A 266 1.49 -12.11 10.91
CA PHE A 266 1.66 -10.95 10.03
C PHE A 266 2.99 -11.01 9.28
N PRO A 267 3.03 -10.79 7.96
CA PRO A 267 4.26 -10.79 7.19
C PRO A 267 5.22 -9.71 7.70
N PRO A 268 6.43 -10.09 8.13
CA PRO A 268 7.38 -9.15 8.73
C PRO A 268 7.80 -8.03 7.77
N GLU A 269 7.89 -8.30 6.47
CA GLU A 269 8.20 -7.32 5.43
C GLU A 269 7.18 -6.18 5.41
N ARG A 270 5.91 -6.48 5.63
CA ARG A 270 4.85 -5.46 5.64
C ARG A 270 4.97 -4.54 6.85
N LEU A 271 5.38 -5.06 8.01
CA LEU A 271 5.65 -4.22 9.19
C LEU A 271 6.84 -3.29 8.94
N MET A 272 7.88 -3.79 8.27
CA MET A 272 9.05 -2.97 7.92
C MET A 272 8.70 -1.89 6.90
N THR A 273 7.89 -2.21 5.88
CA THR A 273 7.41 -1.23 4.91
C THR A 273 6.42 -0.21 5.50
N PHE A 274 5.95 -0.44 6.72
CA PHE A 274 5.18 0.51 7.52
C PHE A 274 6.05 1.31 8.52
N GLY A 275 7.37 1.07 8.54
CA GLY A 275 8.32 1.61 9.53
C GLY A 275 8.73 3.08 9.33
N PHE A 276 7.83 3.97 8.92
CA PHE A 276 8.12 5.39 8.66
C PHE A 276 8.64 6.18 9.87
N ALA A 277 8.39 5.70 11.09
CA ALA A 277 8.92 6.35 12.29
C ALA A 277 10.45 6.44 12.31
N LEU A 278 11.14 5.42 11.75
CA LEU A 278 12.59 5.38 11.72
C LEU A 278 13.22 6.52 10.90
N PRO A 279 12.88 6.72 9.61
CA PRO A 279 13.42 7.84 8.84
C PRO A 279 13.01 9.22 9.40
N MET A 280 11.80 9.36 9.95
CA MET A 280 11.37 10.61 10.58
C MET A 280 12.23 10.96 11.79
N LEU A 281 12.44 10.01 12.69
CA LEU A 281 13.26 10.22 13.88
C LEU A 281 14.74 10.42 13.52
N ALA A 282 15.27 9.68 12.52
CA ALA A 282 16.64 9.87 12.06
C ALA A 282 16.87 11.29 11.52
N ALA A 283 15.94 11.82 10.73
CA ALA A 283 16.01 13.19 10.24
C ALA A 283 16.01 14.23 11.37
N LEU A 284 15.20 14.01 12.40
CA LEU A 284 15.19 14.85 13.60
C LEU A 284 16.50 14.75 14.39
N GLY A 285 17.14 13.57 14.37
CA GLY A 285 18.48 13.38 14.93
C GLY A 285 19.56 14.17 14.19
N VAL A 286 19.44 14.25 12.85
CA VAL A 286 20.31 15.10 12.04
C VAL A 286 20.22 16.56 12.44
N THR A 287 19.01 17.07 12.69
CA THR A 287 18.83 18.45 13.12
C THR A 287 19.42 18.74 14.50
N TRP A 288 19.37 17.76 15.38
CA TRP A 288 20.04 17.87 16.69
C TRP A 288 21.56 17.99 16.54
N VAL A 289 22.15 17.19 15.66
CA VAL A 289 23.58 17.31 15.32
C VAL A 289 23.87 18.67 14.69
N TRP A 290 22.99 19.12 13.80
CA TRP A 290 23.11 20.44 13.17
C TRP A 290 23.16 21.57 14.19
N GLU A 291 22.21 21.63 15.11
CA GLU A 291 22.14 22.69 16.13
C GLU A 291 23.41 22.78 17.00
N ARG A 292 24.05 21.62 17.23
CA ARG A 292 25.27 21.55 18.04
C ARG A 292 26.55 21.83 17.30
N THR A 293 26.53 21.69 15.98
CA THR A 293 27.68 21.96 15.12
C THR A 293 27.60 23.32 14.43
N GLU A 294 26.62 24.15 14.77
CA GLU A 294 26.36 25.43 14.14
C GLU A 294 27.61 26.35 14.01
N PRO A 295 28.57 26.36 14.93
CA PRO A 295 29.81 27.14 14.76
C PRO A 295 30.64 26.70 13.52
N ARG A 296 30.40 25.49 13.03
CA ARG A 296 31.09 24.90 11.87
C ARG A 296 30.09 24.58 10.75
N ARG A 297 29.33 25.56 10.31
CA ARG A 297 28.22 25.41 9.33
C ARG A 297 28.57 24.56 8.10
N TRP A 298 29.78 24.67 7.57
CA TRP A 298 30.21 23.88 6.42
C TRP A 298 30.23 22.37 6.70
N LEU A 299 30.72 21.95 7.89
CA LEU A 299 30.71 20.53 8.28
C LEU A 299 29.29 19.99 8.35
N THR A 300 28.38 20.79 8.85
CA THR A 300 26.97 20.41 8.94
C THR A 300 26.32 20.28 7.57
N VAL A 301 26.59 21.21 6.66
CA VAL A 301 26.10 21.12 5.27
C VAL A 301 26.62 19.85 4.59
N VAL A 302 27.92 19.57 4.74
CA VAL A 302 28.54 18.35 4.17
C VAL A 302 27.95 17.10 4.81
N ALA A 303 27.84 17.03 6.14
CA ALA A 303 27.25 15.88 6.83
C ALA A 303 25.78 15.65 6.43
N THR A 304 25.00 16.73 6.33
CA THR A 304 23.60 16.65 5.86
C THR A 304 23.54 16.18 4.42
N GLY A 305 24.39 16.70 3.54
CA GLY A 305 24.48 16.24 2.15
C GLY A 305 24.82 14.76 2.05
N ILE A 306 25.78 14.28 2.83
CA ILE A 306 26.13 12.85 2.90
C ILE A 306 24.93 12.02 3.40
N LEU A 307 24.26 12.46 4.45
CA LEU A 307 23.09 11.74 4.97
C LEU A 307 21.94 11.71 3.97
N VAL A 308 21.65 12.83 3.31
CA VAL A 308 20.64 12.86 2.24
C VAL A 308 21.05 11.90 1.11
N ALA A 309 22.32 11.89 0.71
CA ALA A 309 22.80 10.97 -0.31
C ALA A 309 22.67 9.49 0.13
N LEU A 310 22.93 9.16 1.39
CA LEU A 310 22.76 7.82 1.95
C LEU A 310 21.31 7.32 1.91
N PHE A 311 20.33 8.23 1.87
CA PHE A 311 18.91 7.87 1.65
C PHE A 311 18.53 7.92 0.17
N ALA A 312 19.03 8.91 -0.58
CA ALA A 312 18.66 9.09 -1.97
C ALA A 312 19.24 8.00 -2.89
N VAL A 313 20.51 7.63 -2.69
CA VAL A 313 21.17 6.64 -3.55
C VAL A 313 20.46 5.28 -3.50
N PRO A 314 20.19 4.66 -2.32
CA PRO A 314 19.43 3.41 -2.28
C PRO A 314 18.01 3.54 -2.85
N THR A 315 17.38 4.71 -2.70
CA THR A 315 16.05 4.95 -3.29
C THR A 315 16.12 4.99 -4.81
N ILE A 316 17.12 5.66 -5.38
CA ILE A 316 17.33 5.72 -6.82
C ILE A 316 17.71 4.34 -7.37
N ASP A 317 18.61 3.64 -6.71
CA ASP A 317 19.04 2.30 -7.12
C ASP A 317 17.86 1.33 -7.07
N ALA A 318 17.08 1.33 -5.99
CA ALA A 318 15.88 0.53 -5.90
C ALA A 318 14.85 0.85 -7.00
N GLN A 319 14.75 2.11 -7.44
CA GLN A 319 13.87 2.48 -8.56
C GLN A 319 14.44 2.07 -9.93
N ARG A 320 15.76 2.00 -10.06
CA ARG A 320 16.42 1.51 -11.27
C ARG A 320 16.40 -0.01 -11.35
N ASP A 321 16.69 -0.66 -10.21
CA ASP A 321 16.72 -2.11 -10.06
C ASP A 321 15.37 -2.68 -9.63
N GLN A 322 14.29 -1.92 -9.75
CA GLN A 322 12.96 -2.52 -9.72
C GLN A 322 12.87 -3.48 -10.90
N GLN A 323 13.60 -4.57 -10.76
CA GLN A 323 13.18 -5.82 -11.32
C GLN A 323 11.76 -6.01 -10.83
N THR A 324 10.85 -5.80 -11.72
CA THR A 324 9.55 -6.40 -11.57
C THR A 324 9.88 -7.82 -11.16
N PHE A 325 9.26 -8.35 -10.09
CA PHE A 325 9.39 -9.77 -9.72
C PHE A 325 9.00 -10.69 -10.87
N MET A 326 9.03 -10.20 -12.11
CA MET A 326 8.52 -10.76 -13.31
C MET A 326 9.43 -10.32 -14.43
N SER A 327 9.92 -11.29 -15.14
CA SER A 327 10.65 -11.00 -16.35
C SER A 327 9.75 -10.33 -17.40
N PRO A 328 10.30 -9.64 -18.39
CA PRO A 328 9.53 -9.19 -19.54
C PRO A 328 8.78 -10.35 -20.21
N GLU A 329 9.36 -11.54 -20.19
CA GLU A 329 8.80 -12.78 -20.74
C GLU A 329 7.54 -13.21 -19.99
N ASP A 330 7.52 -13.12 -18.66
CA ASP A 330 6.33 -13.40 -17.85
C ASP A 330 5.19 -12.43 -18.14
N LEU A 331 5.52 -11.14 -18.37
CA LEU A 331 4.52 -10.13 -18.77
C LEU A 331 3.94 -10.44 -20.15
N ILE A 332 4.78 -10.88 -21.09
CA ILE A 332 4.36 -11.30 -22.43
C ILE A 332 3.47 -12.53 -22.32
N SER A 333 3.89 -13.53 -21.56
CA SER A 333 3.12 -14.76 -21.32
C SER A 333 1.74 -14.46 -20.72
N GLY A 334 1.69 -13.58 -19.72
CA GLY A 334 0.44 -13.13 -19.14
C GLY A 334 -0.45 -12.37 -20.13
N ALA A 335 0.11 -11.51 -20.98
CA ALA A 335 -0.63 -10.79 -22.01
C ALA A 335 -1.18 -11.74 -23.09
N GLU A 336 -0.42 -12.74 -23.48
CA GLU A 336 -0.86 -13.77 -24.41
C GLU A 336 -1.96 -14.64 -23.84
N ALA A 337 -1.82 -15.08 -22.60
CA ALA A 337 -2.88 -15.77 -21.90
C ALA A 337 -4.20 -15.00 -21.91
N GLY A 338 -4.14 -13.67 -21.71
CA GLY A 338 -5.31 -12.80 -21.80
C GLY A 338 -5.94 -12.78 -23.20
N ARG A 339 -5.13 -12.75 -24.24
CA ARG A 339 -5.61 -12.78 -25.64
C ARG A 339 -6.24 -14.11 -26.00
N ILE A 340 -5.63 -15.20 -25.56
CA ILE A 340 -6.15 -16.54 -25.76
C ILE A 340 -7.48 -16.72 -25.03
N ALA A 341 -7.54 -16.27 -23.78
CA ALA A 341 -8.78 -16.31 -23.00
C ALA A 341 -9.94 -15.62 -23.71
N ALA A 342 -9.68 -14.52 -24.42
CA ALA A 342 -10.68 -13.82 -25.20
C ALA A 342 -11.22 -14.64 -26.40
N THR A 343 -10.45 -15.60 -26.89
CA THR A 343 -10.86 -16.47 -28.01
C THR A 343 -11.56 -17.75 -27.57
N LEU A 344 -11.43 -18.14 -26.31
CA LEU A 344 -12.04 -19.35 -25.77
C LEU A 344 -13.46 -19.08 -25.27
N PRO A 345 -14.35 -20.07 -25.31
CA PRO A 345 -15.70 -19.93 -24.76
C PRO A 345 -15.69 -19.47 -23.29
N PRO A 346 -16.63 -18.61 -22.85
CA PRO A 346 -16.76 -18.25 -21.45
C PRO A 346 -16.88 -19.48 -20.55
N GLY A 347 -16.25 -19.44 -19.37
CA GLY A 347 -16.20 -20.57 -18.44
C GLY A 347 -15.16 -21.64 -18.78
N THR A 348 -14.34 -21.46 -19.85
CA THR A 348 -13.20 -22.35 -20.11
C THR A 348 -12.12 -22.09 -19.07
N PRO A 349 -11.74 -23.09 -18.24
CA PRO A 349 -10.69 -22.91 -17.25
C PRO A 349 -9.34 -22.56 -17.89
N LEU A 350 -8.70 -21.52 -17.37
CA LEU A 350 -7.36 -21.06 -17.74
C LEU A 350 -6.42 -21.48 -16.63
N VAL A 351 -5.66 -22.52 -16.89
CA VAL A 351 -4.85 -23.18 -15.87
C VAL A 351 -3.39 -22.77 -16.03
N PHE A 352 -2.85 -22.10 -15.05
CA PHE A 352 -1.45 -21.72 -14.99
C PHE A 352 -0.70 -22.71 -14.11
N VAL A 353 0.26 -23.40 -14.68
CA VAL A 353 1.16 -24.31 -13.97
C VAL A 353 2.50 -23.61 -13.81
N VAL A 354 2.93 -23.44 -12.57
CA VAL A 354 4.25 -22.92 -12.24
C VAL A 354 5.15 -24.10 -11.94
N ASP A 355 6.12 -24.33 -12.83
CA ASP A 355 7.09 -25.42 -12.69
C ASP A 355 8.25 -25.01 -11.79
N ASP A 356 7.95 -24.85 -10.53
CA ASP A 356 8.95 -24.63 -9.49
C ASP A 356 8.56 -25.36 -8.20
N LEU A 357 9.52 -26.00 -7.58
CA LEU A 357 9.34 -26.81 -6.37
C LEU A 357 10.07 -26.23 -5.16
N ASP A 358 10.65 -25.03 -5.29
CA ASP A 358 11.31 -24.35 -4.20
C ASP A 358 10.32 -23.51 -3.36
N ALA A 359 10.77 -23.04 -2.20
CA ALA A 359 9.98 -22.18 -1.33
C ALA A 359 9.56 -20.83 -1.99
N SER A 360 10.19 -20.46 -3.09
CA SER A 360 9.84 -19.31 -3.93
C SER A 360 8.62 -19.56 -4.82
N ALA A 361 8.27 -20.81 -5.10
CA ALA A 361 7.20 -21.19 -6.03
C ALA A 361 5.84 -20.57 -5.68
N THR A 362 5.47 -20.51 -4.40
CA THR A 362 4.23 -19.87 -3.96
C THR A 362 4.20 -18.39 -4.33
N PHE A 363 5.34 -17.73 -4.21
CA PHE A 363 5.47 -16.32 -4.54
C PHE A 363 5.36 -16.09 -6.05
N LEU A 364 6.04 -16.91 -6.85
CA LEU A 364 5.97 -16.88 -8.32
C LEU A 364 4.55 -17.18 -8.81
N ALA A 365 3.92 -18.23 -8.29
CA ALA A 365 2.54 -18.57 -8.62
C ALA A 365 1.56 -17.43 -8.36
N THR A 366 1.72 -16.72 -7.23
CA THR A 366 0.93 -15.54 -6.91
C THR A 366 1.12 -14.43 -7.94
N HIS A 367 2.33 -14.20 -8.42
CA HIS A 367 2.63 -13.17 -9.41
C HIS A 367 2.06 -13.54 -10.77
N VAL A 368 2.25 -14.78 -11.22
CA VAL A 368 1.67 -15.30 -12.46
C VAL A 368 0.15 -15.17 -12.46
N ALA A 369 -0.52 -15.58 -11.37
CA ALA A 369 -1.96 -15.42 -11.23
C ALA A 369 -2.39 -13.95 -11.32
N ASN A 370 -1.64 -13.05 -10.71
CA ASN A 370 -1.94 -11.62 -10.74
C ASN A 370 -1.80 -11.02 -12.15
N ILE A 371 -0.81 -11.48 -12.94
CA ILE A 371 -0.69 -11.02 -14.34
C ILE A 371 -1.82 -11.58 -15.18
N ALA A 372 -2.04 -12.88 -15.12
CA ALA A 372 -3.10 -13.51 -15.87
C ALA A 372 -4.42 -12.79 -15.64
N ARG A 373 -4.76 -12.52 -14.37
CA ARG A 373 -5.96 -11.75 -14.02
C ARG A 373 -5.93 -10.30 -14.48
N ALA A 374 -4.75 -9.67 -14.57
CA ALA A 374 -4.62 -8.32 -15.09
C ALA A 374 -4.76 -8.24 -16.62
N THR A 375 -4.56 -9.33 -17.33
CA THR A 375 -4.54 -9.39 -18.80
C THR A 375 -5.76 -10.04 -19.42
N VAL A 376 -6.36 -11.04 -18.78
CA VAL A 376 -7.63 -11.63 -19.23
C VAL A 376 -8.78 -10.59 -19.20
N PRO A 377 -9.82 -10.76 -20.02
CA PRO A 377 -11.03 -9.96 -19.92
C PRO A 377 -11.60 -10.01 -18.49
N PRO A 378 -12.14 -8.88 -17.93
CA PRO A 378 -12.58 -8.81 -16.54
C PRO A 378 -13.65 -9.83 -16.14
N ASP A 379 -14.51 -10.23 -17.07
CA ASP A 379 -15.53 -11.26 -16.91
C ASP A 379 -14.98 -12.68 -16.88
N ARG A 380 -13.69 -12.87 -17.26
CA ARG A 380 -13.01 -14.16 -17.30
C ARG A 380 -12.03 -14.40 -16.15
N VAL A 381 -11.95 -13.45 -15.21
CA VAL A 381 -10.98 -13.52 -14.09
C VAL A 381 -11.23 -14.72 -13.18
N GLN A 382 -12.48 -15.14 -13.02
CA GLN A 382 -12.85 -16.34 -12.25
C GLN A 382 -12.38 -17.64 -12.90
N ASP A 383 -12.12 -17.64 -14.22
CA ASP A 383 -11.66 -18.82 -14.95
C ASP A 383 -10.16 -19.09 -14.75
N VAL A 384 -9.44 -18.18 -14.07
CA VAL A 384 -7.99 -18.30 -13.83
C VAL A 384 -7.70 -19.14 -12.59
N HIS A 385 -7.08 -20.29 -12.82
CA HIS A 385 -6.61 -21.22 -11.79
C HIS A 385 -5.09 -21.32 -11.84
N VAL A 386 -4.44 -21.52 -10.70
CA VAL A 386 -2.98 -21.61 -10.60
C VAL A 386 -2.59 -22.86 -9.83
N PHE A 387 -1.65 -23.61 -10.37
CA PHE A 387 -1.06 -24.78 -9.76
C PHE A 387 0.46 -24.64 -9.72
N VAL A 388 1.08 -25.23 -8.71
CA VAL A 388 2.52 -25.33 -8.56
C VAL A 388 2.92 -26.79 -8.62
N GLY A 389 3.89 -27.16 -9.48
CA GLY A 389 4.37 -28.53 -9.54
C GLY A 389 4.96 -28.91 -10.90
N ARG A 390 5.38 -30.16 -11.02
CA ARG A 390 5.91 -30.71 -12.26
C ARG A 390 4.79 -30.93 -13.27
N VAL A 391 5.04 -30.53 -14.51
CA VAL A 391 4.11 -30.73 -15.62
C VAL A 391 3.65 -32.18 -15.77
N PRO A 392 4.51 -33.21 -15.69
CA PRO A 392 4.07 -34.62 -15.76
C PRO A 392 3.10 -35.01 -14.64
N ASP A 393 3.34 -34.52 -13.41
CA ASP A 393 2.45 -34.80 -12.27
C ASP A 393 1.09 -34.16 -12.46
N TYR A 394 1.05 -32.95 -13.02
CA TYR A 394 -0.17 -32.27 -13.39
C TYR A 394 -1.04 -33.08 -14.37
N PHE A 395 -0.46 -33.56 -15.48
CA PHE A 395 -1.18 -34.36 -16.47
C PHE A 395 -1.61 -35.73 -15.96
N LEU A 396 -0.91 -36.26 -14.95
CA LEU A 396 -1.30 -37.49 -14.27
C LEU A 396 -2.41 -37.30 -13.23
N GLY A 397 -2.89 -36.09 -13.03
CA GLY A 397 -3.90 -35.78 -12.01
C GLY A 397 -3.44 -36.01 -10.58
N ARG A 398 -2.13 -36.03 -10.34
CA ARG A 398 -1.55 -36.19 -9.01
C ARG A 398 -1.39 -34.83 -8.34
N PRO A 399 -1.44 -34.78 -6.99
CA PRO A 399 -1.04 -33.59 -6.28
C PRO A 399 0.39 -33.23 -6.68
N THR A 400 0.57 -32.05 -7.24
CA THR A 400 1.80 -31.65 -7.91
C THR A 400 2.79 -30.96 -6.97
N VAL A 401 2.55 -30.98 -5.67
CA VAL A 401 3.28 -30.14 -4.73
C VAL A 401 4.25 -30.98 -3.91
N LYS A 402 5.50 -30.52 -3.91
CA LYS A 402 6.57 -31.10 -3.11
C LYS A 402 6.54 -30.44 -1.73
N GLY A 403 6.27 -31.24 -0.70
CA GLY A 403 6.12 -30.72 0.66
C GLY A 403 4.72 -30.11 0.84
N ALA A 404 3.69 -30.93 0.81
CA ALA A 404 2.29 -30.53 0.91
C ALA A 404 1.99 -29.53 2.05
N GLU A 405 2.74 -29.60 3.12
CA GLU A 405 2.59 -28.72 4.28
C GLU A 405 2.91 -27.23 3.96
N GLU A 406 3.76 -26.96 2.99
CA GLU A 406 4.13 -25.58 2.60
C GLU A 406 3.21 -24.99 1.53
N TYR A 407 2.48 -25.84 0.79
CA TYR A 407 1.72 -25.47 -0.41
C TYR A 407 0.25 -25.91 -0.34
N ASP A 408 -0.26 -26.30 0.81
CA ASP A 408 -1.60 -26.83 1.00
C ASP A 408 -2.71 -25.98 0.36
N ALA A 409 -2.55 -24.67 0.35
CA ALA A 409 -3.52 -23.77 -0.24
C ALA A 409 -3.56 -23.83 -1.79
N LEU A 410 -2.46 -24.22 -2.43
CA LEU A 410 -2.37 -24.36 -3.89
C LEU A 410 -2.60 -25.81 -4.33
N SER A 411 -2.28 -26.79 -3.49
CA SER A 411 -2.43 -28.22 -3.75
C SER A 411 -3.85 -28.75 -3.54
N ALA A 412 -4.72 -27.96 -2.92
CA ALA A 412 -6.09 -28.37 -2.64
C ALA A 412 -6.96 -28.56 -3.90
N ILE A 413 -6.50 -28.06 -5.06
CA ILE A 413 -7.23 -28.18 -6.33
C ILE A 413 -6.45 -29.09 -7.27
N THR A 414 -7.05 -30.21 -7.67
CA THR A 414 -6.49 -31.12 -8.68
C THR A 414 -7.18 -30.91 -10.02
N LEU A 415 -6.64 -31.48 -11.10
CA LEU A 415 -7.31 -31.52 -12.41
C LEU A 415 -8.72 -32.12 -12.34
N ALA A 416 -8.94 -33.06 -11.42
CA ALA A 416 -10.22 -33.69 -11.21
C ALA A 416 -11.28 -32.75 -10.62
N ASP A 417 -10.84 -31.69 -9.94
CA ASP A 417 -11.71 -30.68 -9.33
C ASP A 417 -12.14 -29.60 -10.33
N LEU A 418 -11.50 -29.55 -11.50
CA LEU A 418 -11.88 -28.62 -12.56
C LEU A 418 -13.10 -29.14 -13.33
N PRO A 419 -13.99 -28.25 -13.80
CA PRO A 419 -15.13 -28.67 -14.63
C PRO A 419 -14.66 -29.53 -15.81
N PRO A 420 -15.35 -30.62 -16.14
CA PRO A 420 -15.05 -31.41 -17.33
C PRO A 420 -15.28 -30.57 -18.59
N GLY A 421 -14.36 -30.58 -19.52
CA GLY A 421 -14.49 -29.86 -20.79
C GLY A 421 -13.17 -29.29 -21.30
N PRO A 422 -13.21 -28.53 -22.38
CA PRO A 422 -12.03 -27.89 -22.91
C PRO A 422 -11.46 -26.90 -21.88
N ARG A 423 -10.17 -26.99 -21.65
CA ARG A 423 -9.38 -26.08 -20.79
C ARG A 423 -8.13 -25.67 -21.55
N ALA A 424 -7.53 -24.58 -21.15
CA ALA A 424 -6.23 -24.15 -21.62
C ALA A 424 -5.23 -24.18 -20.47
N VAL A 425 -4.15 -24.93 -20.66
CA VAL A 425 -3.06 -25.05 -19.68
C VAL A 425 -1.89 -24.20 -20.17
N PHE A 426 -1.39 -23.35 -19.28
CA PHE A 426 -0.22 -22.52 -19.52
C PHE A 426 0.86 -22.93 -18.54
N VAL A 427 2.01 -23.33 -19.04
CA VAL A 427 3.18 -23.63 -18.22
C VAL A 427 4.06 -22.39 -18.18
N VAL A 428 4.38 -21.91 -16.99
CA VAL A 428 5.22 -20.75 -16.75
C VAL A 428 6.51 -21.21 -16.08
N HIS A 429 7.62 -20.79 -16.64
CA HIS A 429 8.95 -21.07 -16.10
C HIS A 429 9.39 -20.10 -15.03
N GLU A 430 10.27 -20.61 -14.19
CA GLU A 430 11.12 -19.79 -13.35
C GLU A 430 12.28 -19.19 -14.19
N PHE A 431 12.77 -18.02 -13.75
CA PHE A 431 13.95 -17.35 -14.28
C PHE A 431 15.11 -18.34 -14.47
N ASP A 432 15.78 -18.32 -15.63
CA ASP A 432 17.01 -19.05 -15.96
C ASP A 432 16.90 -20.54 -16.31
N ARG A 433 15.75 -21.13 -16.49
CA ARG A 433 15.66 -22.51 -17.01
C ARG A 433 15.61 -22.56 -18.54
N ASP A 434 16.36 -23.51 -19.08
CA ASP A 434 16.39 -23.77 -20.53
C ASP A 434 15.00 -24.20 -21.04
N PRO A 435 14.35 -23.43 -21.91
CA PRO A 435 13.07 -23.80 -22.52
C PRO A 435 13.11 -25.14 -23.26
N ALA A 436 14.29 -25.57 -23.72
CA ALA A 436 14.48 -26.86 -24.39
C ALA A 436 14.26 -28.07 -23.46
N ALA A 437 14.17 -27.86 -22.14
CA ALA A 437 13.87 -28.95 -21.20
C ALA A 437 12.42 -29.43 -21.22
N PHE A 438 11.50 -28.67 -21.85
CA PHE A 438 10.09 -29.06 -21.97
C PHE A 438 9.86 -29.89 -23.25
N THR A 439 10.01 -31.16 -23.11
CA THR A 439 9.76 -32.16 -24.18
C THR A 439 8.45 -32.92 -23.98
N ASP A 440 7.53 -32.41 -23.15
CA ASP A 440 6.26 -33.11 -22.93
C ASP A 440 5.42 -33.13 -24.21
N PRO A 441 5.06 -34.32 -24.73
CA PRO A 441 4.34 -34.45 -25.99
C PRO A 441 2.89 -33.92 -25.93
N HIS A 442 2.37 -33.67 -24.75
CA HIS A 442 1.03 -33.08 -24.54
C HIS A 442 1.02 -31.57 -24.66
N LEU A 443 2.19 -30.92 -24.70
CA LEU A 443 2.32 -29.50 -24.76
C LEU A 443 2.75 -29.00 -26.13
N HIS A 444 2.05 -27.99 -26.59
CA HIS A 444 2.38 -27.25 -27.81
C HIS A 444 3.06 -25.94 -27.41
N ALA A 445 4.25 -25.67 -27.93
CA ALA A 445 4.91 -24.39 -27.75
C ALA A 445 4.11 -23.29 -28.48
N TRP A 446 3.78 -22.21 -27.77
CA TRP A 446 3.07 -21.08 -28.34
C TRP A 446 4.01 -19.91 -28.62
N THR A 447 4.79 -19.56 -27.62
CA THR A 447 5.86 -18.57 -27.67
C THR A 447 6.99 -19.03 -26.77
N GLU A 448 8.08 -18.30 -26.77
CA GLU A 448 9.17 -18.52 -25.83
C GLU A 448 8.65 -18.40 -24.39
N GLY A 449 8.77 -19.48 -23.64
CA GLY A 449 8.31 -19.54 -22.22
C GLY A 449 6.82 -19.88 -22.02
N VAL A 450 6.02 -20.10 -23.06
CA VAL A 450 4.60 -20.48 -22.94
C VAL A 450 4.31 -21.75 -23.72
N TRP A 451 3.84 -22.75 -23.00
CA TRP A 451 3.32 -24.02 -23.55
C TRP A 451 1.86 -24.18 -23.15
N SER A 452 1.09 -24.84 -24.02
CA SER A 452 -0.30 -25.14 -23.72
C SER A 452 -0.69 -26.50 -24.29
N ASP A 453 -1.65 -27.17 -23.67
CA ASP A 453 -2.30 -28.38 -24.19
C ASP A 453 -3.27 -28.10 -25.36
N VAL A 454 -3.55 -26.84 -25.59
CA VAL A 454 -4.35 -26.37 -26.71
C VAL A 454 -3.42 -25.87 -27.81
N PRO A 455 -3.56 -26.32 -29.07
CA PRO A 455 -2.76 -25.80 -30.18
C PRO A 455 -3.03 -24.31 -30.40
N ALA A 456 -1.96 -23.55 -30.61
CA ALA A 456 -2.06 -22.12 -30.86
C ALA A 456 -2.96 -21.82 -32.07
N PRO A 457 -3.95 -20.93 -31.97
CA PRO A 457 -4.70 -20.47 -33.13
C PRO A 457 -3.73 -19.82 -34.13
N ARG A 458 -3.76 -20.22 -35.36
CA ARG A 458 -2.92 -19.64 -36.44
C ARG A 458 -3.74 -18.72 -37.32
N PRO A 459 -3.24 -17.51 -37.60
CA PRO A 459 -2.02 -16.86 -37.08
C PRO A 459 -2.26 -16.27 -35.70
N LEU A 460 -1.23 -16.34 -34.85
CA LEU A 460 -1.27 -15.56 -33.59
C LEU A 460 -1.35 -14.08 -33.97
N PRO A 461 -2.28 -13.31 -33.37
CA PRO A 461 -2.28 -11.88 -33.55
C PRO A 461 -0.91 -11.33 -33.10
N PRO A 462 -0.36 -10.30 -33.78
CA PRO A 462 0.93 -9.74 -33.41
C PRO A 462 0.90 -9.31 -31.94
N LEU A 463 1.97 -9.63 -31.21
CA LEU A 463 2.15 -9.16 -29.82
C LEU A 463 1.93 -7.65 -29.80
N PRO A 464 1.13 -7.11 -28.87
CA PRO A 464 1.21 -5.70 -28.59
C PRO A 464 2.67 -5.46 -28.24
N GLY A 465 3.35 -4.55 -28.97
CA GLY A 465 4.79 -4.34 -28.86
C GLY A 465 5.24 -4.33 -27.41
N GLU A 466 6.45 -4.79 -27.15
CA GLU A 466 7.03 -4.93 -25.80
C GLU A 466 6.47 -3.88 -24.86
N PRO A 467 6.04 -4.24 -23.65
CA PRO A 467 5.62 -3.25 -22.66
C PRO A 467 6.83 -2.35 -22.40
N ARG A 468 6.96 -1.30 -23.20
CA ARG A 468 8.01 -0.31 -23.01
C ARG A 468 7.81 0.26 -21.62
N ALA A 469 8.88 0.21 -20.83
CA ALA A 469 8.93 0.95 -19.58
C ALA A 469 8.35 2.34 -19.88
N SER A 470 7.25 2.68 -19.21
CA SER A 470 6.56 3.96 -19.47
C SER A 470 7.60 5.06 -19.35
N ALA A 471 7.73 5.91 -20.37
CA ALA A 471 8.67 7.01 -20.29
C ALA A 471 8.46 7.76 -18.96
N PRO A 472 9.52 8.21 -18.28
CA PRO A 472 9.39 8.80 -16.93
C PRO A 472 8.49 10.04 -16.91
N TRP A 473 8.40 10.78 -17.99
CA TRP A 473 7.61 12.01 -18.06
C TRP A 473 6.10 11.82 -17.94
N PRO A 474 5.45 10.84 -18.59
CA PRO A 474 4.04 10.55 -18.35
C PRO A 474 3.74 10.16 -16.89
N ILE A 475 4.63 9.41 -16.24
CA ILE A 475 4.50 9.06 -14.82
C ILE A 475 4.63 10.31 -13.95
N ALA A 476 5.62 11.15 -14.21
CA ALA A 476 5.80 12.40 -13.47
C ALA A 476 4.59 13.32 -13.64
N GLY A 477 4.08 13.47 -14.86
CA GLY A 477 2.87 14.24 -15.14
C GLY A 477 1.64 13.69 -14.40
N ALA A 478 1.42 12.38 -14.43
CA ALA A 478 0.35 11.72 -13.70
C ALA A 478 0.50 11.92 -12.18
N THR A 479 1.71 11.81 -11.66
CA THR A 479 2.01 12.02 -10.23
C THR A 479 1.62 13.43 -9.79
N VAL A 480 2.03 14.45 -10.54
CA VAL A 480 1.71 15.86 -10.23
C VAL A 480 0.20 16.11 -10.32
N ALA A 481 -0.45 15.63 -11.37
CA ALA A 481 -1.90 15.79 -11.55
C ALA A 481 -2.70 15.13 -10.42
N ILE A 482 -2.30 13.93 -10.00
CA ILE A 482 -2.93 13.19 -8.91
C ILE A 482 -2.71 13.90 -7.57
N LEU A 483 -1.49 14.36 -7.29
CA LEU A 483 -1.22 15.12 -6.07
C LEU A 483 -2.04 16.41 -6.00
N ALA A 484 -2.14 17.13 -7.13
CA ALA A 484 -2.96 18.34 -7.22
C ALA A 484 -4.45 18.03 -6.97
N LEU A 485 -4.99 16.98 -7.60
CA LEU A 485 -6.36 16.53 -7.38
C LEU A 485 -6.61 16.21 -5.91
N LEU A 486 -5.78 15.35 -5.31
CA LEU A 486 -5.92 14.96 -3.91
C LEU A 486 -5.77 16.15 -2.96
N TRP A 487 -4.88 17.08 -3.29
CA TRP A 487 -4.70 18.31 -2.53
C TRP A 487 -5.95 19.18 -2.58
N VAL A 488 -6.52 19.40 -3.75
CA VAL A 488 -7.74 20.19 -3.92
C VAL A 488 -8.90 19.57 -3.15
N ILE A 489 -9.11 18.25 -3.29
CA ILE A 489 -10.16 17.53 -2.56
C ILE A 489 -10.00 17.67 -1.04
N GLY A 490 -8.77 17.52 -0.55
CA GLY A 490 -8.51 17.49 0.88
C GLY A 490 -8.32 18.83 1.55
N ALA A 491 -8.09 19.92 0.78
CA ALA A 491 -7.72 21.23 1.34
C ALA A 491 -8.81 21.85 2.24
N GLY A 492 -10.07 21.67 1.89
CA GLY A 492 -11.22 22.10 2.70
C GLY A 492 -11.24 21.40 4.06
N TRP A 493 -11.11 20.08 4.07
CA TRP A 493 -11.07 19.24 5.27
C TRP A 493 -9.88 19.56 6.17
N ALA A 494 -8.69 19.66 5.57
CA ALA A 494 -7.48 20.00 6.29
C ALA A 494 -7.57 21.39 6.92
N SER A 495 -8.04 22.39 6.19
CA SER A 495 -8.21 23.75 6.69
C SER A 495 -9.28 23.89 7.78
N TRP A 496 -10.31 23.03 7.73
CA TRP A 496 -11.31 22.96 8.80
C TRP A 496 -10.74 22.35 10.09
N THR A 497 -9.79 21.44 9.96
CA THR A 497 -9.23 20.63 11.05
C THR A 497 -8.04 21.29 11.72
N PHE A 498 -7.13 21.87 10.92
CA PHE A 498 -5.91 22.52 11.40
C PHE A 498 -6.10 24.04 11.53
N GLY A 499 -5.58 24.62 12.61
CA GLY A 499 -5.45 26.08 12.74
C GLY A 499 -4.22 26.64 11.99
N ASP A 500 -3.18 25.83 11.77
CA ASP A 500 -1.97 26.21 11.03
C ASP A 500 -2.14 25.91 9.52
N GLN A 501 -2.04 26.95 8.70
CA GLN A 501 -2.22 26.85 7.25
C GLN A 501 -1.19 25.93 6.57
N VAL A 502 0.07 25.93 7.05
CA VAL A 502 1.11 25.08 6.46
C VAL A 502 0.86 23.61 6.81
N ALA A 503 0.48 23.33 8.05
CA ALA A 503 0.09 21.97 8.44
C ALA A 503 -1.17 21.51 7.68
N ALA A 504 -2.14 22.38 7.48
CA ALA A 504 -3.32 22.11 6.66
C ALA A 504 -2.94 21.79 5.21
N ALA A 505 -2.14 22.64 4.56
CA ALA A 505 -1.70 22.41 3.19
C ALA A 505 -0.89 21.11 3.06
N ALA A 506 -0.04 20.81 4.03
CA ALA A 506 0.77 19.60 4.04
C ALA A 506 -0.05 18.31 4.26
N ALA A 507 -1.13 18.37 5.04
CA ALA A 507 -2.02 17.23 5.30
C ALA A 507 -3.13 17.08 4.24
N ALA A 508 -3.34 18.05 3.38
CA ALA A 508 -4.44 18.05 2.41
C ALA A 508 -4.48 16.79 1.52
N PRO A 509 -3.38 16.28 0.94
CA PRO A 509 -3.43 15.05 0.14
C PRO A 509 -3.92 13.83 0.95
N ALA A 510 -3.60 13.75 2.23
CA ALA A 510 -4.06 12.68 3.11
C ALA A 510 -5.58 12.68 3.29
N PHE A 511 -6.17 13.87 3.52
CA PHE A 511 -7.61 14.03 3.55
C PHE A 511 -8.24 13.71 2.20
N GLY A 512 -7.59 14.13 1.10
CA GLY A 512 -8.05 13.80 -0.26
C GLY A 512 -8.16 12.30 -0.48
N VAL A 513 -7.12 11.53 -0.14
CA VAL A 513 -7.14 10.05 -0.23
C VAL A 513 -8.27 9.48 0.64
N ALA A 514 -8.33 9.85 1.91
CA ALA A 514 -9.26 9.25 2.84
C ALA A 514 -10.73 9.53 2.47
N THR A 515 -11.06 10.80 2.19
CA THR A 515 -12.44 11.18 1.86
C THR A 515 -12.86 10.67 0.50
N LEU A 516 -11.96 10.69 -0.51
CA LEU A 516 -12.25 10.14 -1.83
C LEU A 516 -12.49 8.63 -1.75
N THR A 517 -11.70 7.89 -0.98
CA THR A 517 -11.92 6.45 -0.77
C THR A 517 -13.28 6.17 -0.15
N ILE A 518 -13.67 6.89 0.90
CA ILE A 518 -14.97 6.72 1.56
C ILE A 518 -16.10 7.02 0.58
N VAL A 519 -16.04 8.16 -0.11
CA VAL A 519 -17.11 8.61 -1.02
C VAL A 519 -17.20 7.71 -2.24
N ALA A 520 -16.07 7.31 -2.84
CA ALA A 520 -16.07 6.40 -3.99
C ALA A 520 -16.72 5.06 -3.65
N LEU A 521 -16.40 4.46 -2.49
CA LEU A 521 -17.03 3.23 -2.04
C LEU A 521 -18.51 3.42 -1.75
N ALA A 522 -18.92 4.51 -1.12
CA ALA A 522 -20.32 4.78 -0.85
C ALA A 522 -21.14 4.92 -2.14
N LEU A 523 -20.59 5.63 -3.14
CA LEU A 523 -21.22 5.80 -4.45
C LEU A 523 -21.34 4.48 -5.21
N GLU A 524 -20.28 3.67 -5.20
CA GLU A 524 -20.29 2.35 -5.83
C GLU A 524 -21.37 1.45 -5.22
N ARG A 525 -21.58 1.49 -3.90
CA ARG A 525 -22.63 0.71 -3.21
C ARG A 525 -24.05 1.12 -3.60
N ILE A 526 -24.26 2.34 -4.03
CA ILE A 526 -25.58 2.80 -4.54
C ILE A 526 -25.67 2.73 -6.07
N GLY A 527 -24.73 2.03 -6.73
CA GLY A 527 -24.76 1.75 -8.16
C GLY A 527 -24.14 2.84 -9.05
N VAL A 528 -23.41 3.80 -8.49
CA VAL A 528 -22.67 4.79 -9.29
C VAL A 528 -21.37 4.15 -9.78
N PRO A 529 -21.15 4.04 -11.11
CA PRO A 529 -19.96 3.39 -11.63
C PRO A 529 -18.70 4.20 -11.35
N LEU A 530 -17.63 3.53 -10.95
CA LEU A 530 -16.30 4.12 -10.78
C LEU A 530 -15.50 4.14 -12.09
N THR A 531 -16.11 3.75 -13.21
CA THR A 531 -15.54 3.83 -14.56
C THR A 531 -16.13 4.99 -15.35
N GLY A 532 -15.47 5.36 -16.42
CA GLY A 532 -15.85 6.56 -17.19
C GLY A 532 -15.50 7.84 -16.43
N SER A 533 -16.10 8.95 -16.82
CA SER A 533 -15.76 10.26 -16.24
C SER A 533 -16.77 10.77 -15.22
N TRP A 534 -18.05 10.49 -15.38
CA TRP A 534 -19.09 11.15 -14.58
C TRP A 534 -19.12 10.67 -13.11
N GLY A 535 -19.06 9.36 -12.87
CA GLY A 535 -19.07 8.82 -11.50
C GLY A 535 -17.81 9.23 -10.71
N PRO A 536 -16.59 9.05 -11.26
CA PRO A 536 -15.37 9.58 -10.66
C PRO A 536 -15.40 11.08 -10.39
N THR A 537 -15.94 11.89 -11.31
CA THR A 537 -16.07 13.34 -11.11
C THR A 537 -17.03 13.68 -9.97
N ILE A 538 -18.17 12.99 -9.87
CA ILE A 538 -19.09 13.14 -8.73
C ILE A 538 -18.41 12.75 -7.42
N ALA A 539 -17.66 11.65 -7.41
CA ALA A 539 -16.92 11.23 -6.21
C ALA A 539 -15.94 12.31 -5.74
N CYS A 540 -15.16 12.87 -6.66
CA CYS A 540 -14.23 13.97 -6.36
C CYS A 540 -14.95 15.23 -5.87
N ALA A 541 -16.03 15.61 -6.52
CA ALA A 541 -16.83 16.78 -6.16
C ALA A 541 -17.42 16.64 -4.75
N LEU A 542 -18.09 15.53 -4.44
CA LEU A 542 -18.69 15.29 -3.13
C LEU A 542 -17.64 15.21 -2.03
N ALA A 543 -16.51 14.53 -2.27
CA ALA A 543 -15.42 14.45 -1.32
C ALA A 543 -14.82 15.83 -1.00
N GLY A 544 -14.68 16.69 -2.00
CA GLY A 544 -14.16 18.06 -1.83
C GLY A 544 -15.19 18.99 -1.19
N LEU A 545 -16.41 19.04 -1.70
CA LEU A 545 -17.47 19.94 -1.25
C LEU A 545 -17.80 19.76 0.24
N GLY A 546 -17.75 18.52 0.75
CA GLY A 546 -17.93 18.25 2.18
C GLY A 546 -16.98 19.07 3.05
N GLY A 547 -15.70 19.09 2.73
CA GLY A 547 -14.70 19.85 3.47
C GLY A 547 -14.84 21.37 3.33
N TYR A 548 -15.06 21.84 2.12
CA TYR A 548 -15.24 23.29 1.88
C TYR A 548 -16.53 23.82 2.52
N GLY A 549 -17.62 23.03 2.52
CA GLY A 549 -18.85 23.38 3.21
C GLY A 549 -18.65 23.56 4.71
N LEU A 550 -17.97 22.62 5.36
CA LEU A 550 -17.66 22.73 6.79
C LEU A 550 -16.78 23.95 7.10
N ARG A 551 -15.79 24.25 6.27
CA ARG A 551 -14.95 25.44 6.43
C ARG A 551 -15.76 26.72 6.28
N PHE A 552 -16.68 26.79 5.32
CA PHE A 552 -17.55 27.94 5.09
C PHE A 552 -18.47 28.20 6.29
N LEU A 553 -19.10 27.15 6.84
CA LEU A 553 -19.94 27.24 8.04
C LEU A 553 -19.16 27.74 9.25
N GLN A 554 -17.89 27.34 9.38
CA GLN A 554 -17.00 27.85 10.43
C GLN A 554 -16.74 29.35 10.30
N GLY A 555 -16.47 29.84 9.07
CA GLY A 555 -16.21 31.27 8.83
C GLY A 555 -17.42 32.13 9.21
N LYS A 556 -18.65 31.66 8.96
CA LYS A 556 -19.86 32.37 9.37
C LYS A 556 -20.04 32.42 10.89
N ALA A 557 -19.77 31.33 11.60
CA ALA A 557 -19.89 31.29 13.05
C ALA A 557 -18.89 32.20 13.78
N SER A 558 -17.75 32.51 13.17
CA SER A 558 -16.74 33.43 13.75
C SER A 558 -17.03 34.91 13.48
N VAL A 559 -17.98 35.25 12.60
CA VAL A 559 -18.33 36.63 12.23
C VAL A 559 -19.56 37.11 12.99
N ASP A 560 -20.28 36.26 13.71
CA ASP A 560 -21.44 36.66 14.51
C ASP A 560 -20.98 37.23 15.85
N PRO A 561 -21.00 38.59 16.05
CA PRO A 561 -20.52 39.23 17.27
C PRO A 561 -21.42 38.96 18.48
N SER A 562 -22.61 38.42 18.30
CA SER A 562 -23.55 38.14 19.40
C SER A 562 -23.12 36.96 20.29
N SER A 563 -22.18 36.10 19.81
CA SER A 563 -21.66 34.97 20.59
C SER A 563 -20.50 35.31 21.54
N GLN A 564 -20.04 36.56 21.60
CA GLN A 564 -18.94 37.01 22.47
C GLN A 564 -19.40 37.56 23.83
N ILE A 565 -20.72 37.57 24.15
CA ILE A 565 -21.23 38.18 25.38
C ILE A 565 -21.32 37.16 26.55
N ASP A 566 -21.13 35.87 26.31
CA ASP A 566 -21.28 34.79 27.30
C ASP A 566 -20.01 33.94 27.50
N GLN A 567 -18.82 34.53 27.56
CA GLN A 567 -17.61 33.82 28.03
C GLN A 567 -16.89 34.62 29.14
#